data_f9534cedd20d3e55ff3492d37a5a07de
#
_entry.id   f9534cedd20d3e55ff3492d37a5a07de
#
_cell.length_a   1.000
_cell.length_b   1.000
_cell.length_c   1.000
_cell.angle_alpha   90.00
_cell.angle_beta   90.00
_cell.angle_gamma   90.00
#
_symmetry.space_group_name_H-M   'P 1'
#
loop_
_entity.id
_entity.type
_entity.pdbx_description
1 polymer ?
#
loop_
_entity_poly.entity_id
_entity_poly.type
_entity_poly.pdbx_seq_one_letter_code
_entity_poly.pdbx_strand_id
1 'polypeptide(L)'
;YPLRRQRQMCIRDRLKDGKNPYSLRNDFDSKIINSASILTLKPKIIVCNTGEDSIVSGNQYTKLIEEHFKGEQIVNISAEIEQQITELGDSEASEFMKDLNIQETGLDRVIRSSYKALDLSTYFTAGPEETRAWTIPTVCKAPDAAEVIHTDFKKGFIKVETIGYEDFIQCKGESGARDKGKLRIEGKDYLVKDGDVLHFRFNT
;
A
#
# COMPACT_ATOMS: atom_id res chain seq x y z
N TYR A 1 8.34 29.92 16.55
CA TYR A 1 8.39 29.06 17.73
C TYR A 1 7.06 28.93 18.50
N PRO A 2 6.10 29.91 18.52
CA PRO A 2 4.82 29.74 19.24
C PRO A 2 3.98 28.58 18.72
N LEU A 3 3.90 28.38 17.41
CA LEU A 3 3.09 27.33 16.78
C LEU A 3 3.55 25.90 17.15
N ARG A 4 4.84 25.68 17.38
CA ARG A 4 5.36 24.36 17.79
C ARG A 4 4.91 24.00 19.21
N ARG A 5 4.93 24.96 20.15
CA ARG A 5 4.44 24.76 21.53
C ARG A 5 2.95 24.50 21.58
N GLN A 6 2.15 25.27 20.84
CA GLN A 6 0.69 25.09 20.76
C GLN A 6 0.32 23.69 20.23
N ARG A 7 1.01 23.22 19.18
CA ARG A 7 0.79 21.91 18.57
C ARG A 7 1.13 20.76 19.54
N GLN A 8 2.24 20.84 20.24
CA GLN A 8 2.60 19.86 21.28
C GLN A 8 1.60 19.84 22.43
N MET A 9 1.02 20.98 22.79
CA MET A 9 -0.04 21.06 23.79
C MET A 9 -1.31 20.32 23.33
N CYS A 10 -1.74 20.48 22.09
CA CYS A 10 -2.93 19.79 21.55
C CYS A 10 -2.79 18.27 21.58
N ILE A 11 -1.63 17.73 21.18
CA ILE A 11 -1.35 16.29 21.25
C ILE A 11 -1.37 15.81 22.69
N ARG A 12 -0.65 16.51 23.57
CA ARG A 12 -0.57 16.18 24.99
C ARG A 12 -1.93 16.19 25.67
N ASP A 13 -2.76 17.19 25.38
CA ASP A 13 -4.05 17.35 26.01
C ASP A 13 -5.03 16.24 25.56
N ARG A 14 -5.01 15.87 24.27
CA ARG A 14 -5.77 14.70 23.80
C ARG A 14 -5.31 13.40 24.44
N LEU A 15 -4.00 13.19 24.61
CA LEU A 15 -3.47 12.00 25.29
C LEU A 15 -3.87 11.97 26.76
N LYS A 16 -3.89 13.12 27.44
CA LYS A 16 -4.38 13.22 28.83
C LYS A 16 -5.86 12.90 28.95
N ASP A 17 -6.65 13.30 27.97
CA ASP A 17 -8.08 12.98 27.88
C ASP A 17 -8.36 11.54 27.43
N GLY A 18 -7.34 10.71 27.22
CA GLY A 18 -7.49 9.34 26.70
C GLY A 18 -7.97 9.27 25.23
N LYS A 19 -7.95 10.39 24.51
CA LYS A 19 -8.39 10.47 23.11
C LYS A 19 -7.23 10.16 22.16
N ASN A 20 -7.54 9.44 21.07
CA ASN A 20 -6.56 9.15 20.03
C ASN A 20 -6.16 10.46 19.30
N PRO A 21 -4.87 10.86 19.29
CA PRO A 21 -4.40 12.05 18.61
C PRO A 21 -4.23 11.85 17.09
N TYR A 22 -4.42 10.66 16.56
CA TYR A 22 -4.24 10.33 15.13
C TYR A 22 -5.02 11.25 14.19
N SER A 23 -6.25 11.65 14.56
CA SER A 23 -7.05 12.58 13.77
C SER A 23 -6.42 13.97 13.60
N LEU A 24 -5.45 14.33 14.43
CA LEU A 24 -4.72 15.60 14.33
C LEU A 24 -3.48 15.51 13.42
N ARG A 25 -3.17 14.33 12.89
CA ARG A 25 -1.92 14.14 12.12
C ARG A 25 -1.84 15.07 10.89
N ASN A 26 -2.97 15.34 10.25
CA ASN A 26 -3.04 16.21 9.07
C ASN A 26 -2.84 17.70 9.41
N ASP A 27 -2.99 18.08 10.68
CA ASP A 27 -2.81 19.45 11.16
C ASP A 27 -1.33 19.77 11.44
N PHE A 28 -0.44 18.77 11.31
CA PHE A 28 0.98 18.89 11.64
C PHE A 28 1.87 18.58 10.45
N ASP A 29 3.04 19.21 10.41
CA ASP A 29 4.10 18.84 9.47
C ASP A 29 4.52 17.37 9.70
N SER A 30 4.49 16.59 8.63
CA SER A 30 4.84 15.15 8.65
C SER A 30 6.25 14.89 9.21
N LYS A 31 7.21 15.80 8.96
CA LYS A 31 8.57 15.71 9.52
C LYS A 31 8.57 15.80 11.04
N ILE A 32 7.71 16.65 11.61
CA ILE A 32 7.60 16.81 13.07
C ILE A 32 6.97 15.56 13.69
N ILE A 33 5.93 15.02 13.07
CA ILE A 33 5.25 13.80 13.51
C ILE A 33 6.22 12.62 13.50
N ASN A 34 6.91 12.43 12.38
CA ASN A 34 7.86 11.33 12.20
C ASN A 34 9.04 11.43 13.17
N SER A 35 9.56 12.65 13.43
CA SER A 35 10.66 12.87 14.39
C SER A 35 10.24 12.62 15.85
N ALA A 36 8.97 12.80 16.18
CA ALA A 36 8.47 12.60 17.54
C ALA A 36 8.28 11.11 17.89
N SER A 37 8.24 10.22 16.90
CA SER A 37 8.10 8.74 17.06
C SER A 37 6.93 8.31 17.96
N ILE A 38 5.86 9.12 18.04
CA ILE A 38 4.70 8.84 18.89
C ILE A 38 3.85 7.74 18.25
N LEU A 39 3.74 6.59 18.92
CA LEU A 39 3.01 5.42 18.40
C LEU A 39 1.54 5.71 18.09
N THR A 40 0.87 6.50 18.90
CA THR A 40 -0.55 6.87 18.72
C THR A 40 -0.81 7.82 17.55
N LEU A 41 0.24 8.36 16.92
CA LEU A 41 0.16 9.14 15.67
C LEU A 41 0.42 8.29 14.44
N LYS A 42 0.81 7.03 14.59
CA LYS A 42 0.99 6.11 13.47
C LYS A 42 -0.35 5.52 13.03
N PRO A 43 -0.55 5.24 11.74
CA PRO A 43 -1.68 4.45 11.30
C PRO A 43 -1.62 3.07 11.96
N LYS A 44 -2.78 2.51 12.24
CA LYS A 44 -2.88 1.19 12.85
C LYS A 44 -3.83 0.32 12.03
N ILE A 45 -3.57 -0.97 12.06
CA ILE A 45 -4.42 -2.01 11.51
C ILE A 45 -4.79 -2.92 12.66
N ILE A 46 -6.03 -3.28 12.74
CA ILE A 46 -6.54 -4.22 13.73
C ILE A 46 -6.67 -5.57 13.05
N VAL A 47 -5.91 -6.54 13.53
CA VAL A 47 -5.96 -7.91 13.02
C VAL A 47 -6.72 -8.77 14.02
N CYS A 48 -7.86 -9.29 13.59
CA CYS A 48 -8.69 -10.20 14.38
C CYS A 48 -8.33 -11.64 13.99
N ASN A 49 -7.66 -12.36 14.90
CA ASN A 49 -7.43 -13.79 14.72
C ASN A 49 -8.68 -14.56 15.09
N THR A 50 -9.30 -15.24 14.12
CA THR A 50 -10.56 -15.96 14.25
C THR A 50 -10.36 -17.43 13.91
N GLY A 51 -11.29 -18.28 14.35
CA GLY A 51 -11.36 -19.67 13.88
C GLY A 51 -11.82 -19.76 12.42
N GLU A 52 -11.70 -20.95 11.84
CA GLU A 52 -12.07 -21.28 10.47
C GLU A 52 -13.50 -20.83 10.12
N ASP A 53 -14.49 -21.18 10.95
CA ASP A 53 -15.89 -20.85 10.74
C ASP A 53 -16.18 -19.34 10.63
N SER A 54 -15.28 -18.51 11.09
CA SER A 54 -15.48 -17.07 11.22
C SER A 54 -14.54 -16.23 10.35
N ILE A 55 -13.69 -16.86 9.54
CA ILE A 55 -12.69 -16.14 8.73
C ILE A 55 -13.32 -15.26 7.65
N VAL A 56 -14.43 -15.73 7.05
CA VAL A 56 -15.13 -15.01 5.97
C VAL A 56 -16.18 -14.05 6.53
N SER A 57 -17.03 -14.53 7.44
CA SER A 57 -18.20 -13.77 7.93
C SER A 57 -17.95 -13.00 9.22
N GLY A 58 -16.82 -13.24 9.87
CA GLY A 58 -16.57 -12.75 11.23
C GLY A 58 -17.44 -13.45 12.28
N ASN A 59 -17.35 -12.98 13.51
CA ASN A 59 -18.15 -13.44 14.64
C ASN A 59 -18.64 -12.25 15.49
N GLN A 60 -19.34 -12.54 16.60
CA GLN A 60 -19.85 -11.48 17.49
C GLN A 60 -18.74 -10.54 18.01
N TYR A 61 -17.52 -11.04 18.22
CA TYR A 61 -16.40 -10.23 18.70
C TYR A 61 -15.81 -9.34 17.62
N THR A 62 -15.70 -9.84 16.38
CA THR A 62 -15.24 -9.03 15.25
C THR A 62 -16.19 -7.88 14.97
N LYS A 63 -17.51 -8.11 15.07
CA LYS A 63 -18.53 -7.05 14.94
C LYS A 63 -18.42 -5.99 16.03
N LEU A 64 -18.17 -6.38 17.28
CA LEU A 64 -17.90 -5.42 18.36
C LEU A 64 -16.64 -4.59 18.11
N ILE A 65 -15.59 -5.21 17.56
CA ILE A 65 -14.36 -4.50 17.16
C ILE A 65 -14.66 -3.50 16.05
N GLU A 66 -15.41 -3.90 15.02
CA GLU A 66 -15.81 -3.02 13.91
C GLU A 66 -16.64 -1.82 14.39
N GLU A 67 -17.55 -2.05 15.33
CA GLU A 67 -18.34 -0.98 15.94
C GLU A 67 -17.49 -0.02 16.80
N HIS A 68 -16.54 -0.57 17.55
CA HIS A 68 -15.70 0.23 18.46
C HIS A 68 -14.64 1.03 17.69
N PHE A 69 -14.06 0.45 16.64
CA PHE A 69 -12.97 1.03 15.85
C PHE A 69 -13.45 1.51 14.47
N LYS A 70 -14.58 2.19 14.42
CA LYS A 70 -15.12 2.75 13.18
C LYS A 70 -14.10 3.64 12.47
N GLY A 71 -13.82 3.34 11.20
CA GLY A 71 -12.88 4.09 10.36
C GLY A 71 -11.44 3.58 10.39
N GLU A 72 -11.11 2.60 11.23
CA GLU A 72 -9.82 1.92 11.19
C GLU A 72 -9.82 0.75 10.18
N GLN A 73 -8.65 0.34 9.72
CA GLN A 73 -8.52 -0.86 8.90
C GLN A 73 -8.61 -2.10 9.80
N ILE A 74 -9.59 -2.96 9.53
CA ILE A 74 -9.81 -4.20 10.28
C ILE A 74 -9.67 -5.37 9.32
N VAL A 75 -8.90 -6.37 9.69
CA VAL A 75 -8.64 -7.58 8.89
C VAL A 75 -8.89 -8.81 9.74
N ASN A 76 -9.79 -9.68 9.29
CA ASN A 76 -10.02 -10.98 9.92
C ASN A 76 -9.05 -12.00 9.29
N ILE A 77 -8.32 -12.73 10.08
CA ILE A 77 -7.43 -13.83 9.64
C ILE A 77 -7.70 -15.08 10.48
N SER A 78 -7.23 -16.21 10.02
CA SER A 78 -7.06 -17.39 10.85
C SER A 78 -5.60 -17.85 10.75
N ALA A 79 -4.86 -17.69 11.82
CA ALA A 79 -3.46 -18.09 11.86
C ALA A 79 -3.28 -19.59 11.61
N GLU A 80 -4.26 -20.41 12.01
CA GLU A 80 -4.28 -21.85 11.77
C GLU A 80 -4.41 -22.16 10.26
N ILE A 81 -5.35 -21.51 9.58
CA ILE A 81 -5.52 -21.66 8.12
C ILE A 81 -4.30 -21.13 7.36
N GLU A 82 -3.74 -20.00 7.77
CA GLU A 82 -2.52 -19.47 7.14
C GLU A 82 -1.36 -20.47 7.25
N GLN A 83 -1.21 -21.11 8.41
CA GLN A 83 -0.20 -22.14 8.58
C GLN A 83 -0.46 -23.34 7.65
N GLN A 84 -1.68 -23.83 7.58
CA GLN A 84 -2.02 -24.94 6.69
C GLN A 84 -1.73 -24.60 5.22
N ILE A 85 -2.11 -23.41 4.76
CA ILE A 85 -1.83 -22.95 3.40
C ILE A 85 -0.31 -22.96 3.11
N THR A 86 0.54 -22.54 4.06
CA THR A 86 1.99 -22.52 3.86
C THR A 86 2.63 -23.91 3.81
N GLU A 87 1.98 -24.94 4.36
CA GLU A 87 2.44 -26.32 4.33
C GLU A 87 2.02 -27.07 3.05
N LEU A 88 1.07 -26.51 2.27
CA LEU A 88 0.57 -27.09 1.03
C LEU A 88 1.39 -26.60 -0.18
N GLY A 89 1.39 -27.39 -1.27
CA GLY A 89 1.86 -26.94 -2.57
C GLY A 89 0.85 -25.97 -3.24
N ASP A 90 1.30 -25.16 -4.20
CA ASP A 90 0.49 -24.09 -4.82
C ASP A 90 -0.88 -24.57 -5.34
N SER A 91 -0.95 -25.78 -5.94
CA SER A 91 -2.17 -26.35 -6.44
C SER A 91 -3.15 -26.73 -5.33
N GLU A 92 -2.62 -27.40 -4.29
CA GLU A 92 -3.39 -27.85 -3.13
C GLU A 92 -3.87 -26.66 -2.30
N ALA A 93 -3.02 -25.65 -2.11
CA ALA A 93 -3.36 -24.41 -1.44
C ALA A 93 -4.52 -23.68 -2.14
N SER A 94 -4.50 -23.63 -3.47
CA SER A 94 -5.56 -23.01 -4.29
C SER A 94 -6.90 -23.77 -4.14
N GLU A 95 -6.88 -25.09 -4.08
CA GLU A 95 -8.07 -25.92 -3.90
C GLU A 95 -8.62 -25.76 -2.49
N PHE A 96 -7.76 -25.84 -1.48
CA PHE A 96 -8.11 -25.63 -0.08
C PHE A 96 -8.75 -24.26 0.18
N MET A 97 -8.18 -23.19 -0.39
CA MET A 97 -8.77 -21.84 -0.29
C MET A 97 -10.15 -21.76 -0.94
N LYS A 98 -10.39 -22.45 -2.08
CA LYS A 98 -11.69 -22.50 -2.74
C LYS A 98 -12.73 -23.21 -1.88
N ASP A 99 -12.37 -24.31 -1.26
CA ASP A 99 -13.28 -25.07 -0.37
C ASP A 99 -13.73 -24.23 0.83
N LEU A 100 -12.86 -23.37 1.33
CA LEU A 100 -13.15 -22.42 2.40
C LEU A 100 -13.80 -21.11 1.93
N ASN A 101 -14.03 -20.93 0.62
CA ASN A 101 -14.49 -19.68 0.01
C ASN A 101 -13.59 -18.48 0.31
N ILE A 102 -12.28 -18.71 0.41
CA ILE A 102 -11.27 -17.68 0.64
C ILE A 102 -10.67 -17.31 -0.72
N GLN A 103 -10.75 -16.04 -1.10
CA GLN A 103 -10.24 -15.55 -2.39
C GLN A 103 -8.76 -15.16 -2.33
N GLU A 104 -8.27 -14.75 -1.17
CA GLU A 104 -6.90 -14.33 -0.91
C GLU A 104 -6.49 -14.70 0.51
N THR A 105 -5.20 -14.92 0.74
CA THR A 105 -4.68 -15.26 2.07
C THR A 105 -4.89 -14.12 3.06
N GLY A 106 -4.91 -14.42 4.35
CA GLY A 106 -4.95 -13.40 5.40
C GLY A 106 -3.69 -12.53 5.37
N LEU A 107 -2.55 -13.12 5.02
CA LEU A 107 -1.30 -12.39 4.83
C LEU A 107 -1.42 -11.34 3.72
N ASP A 108 -1.97 -11.69 2.55
CA ASP A 108 -2.17 -10.74 1.45
C ASP A 108 -3.11 -9.60 1.87
N ARG A 109 -4.18 -9.92 2.62
CA ARG A 109 -5.09 -8.91 3.17
C ARG A 109 -4.40 -7.94 4.13
N VAL A 110 -3.54 -8.47 5.01
CA VAL A 110 -2.76 -7.63 5.95
C VAL A 110 -1.78 -6.73 5.17
N ILE A 111 -1.06 -7.28 4.19
CA ILE A 111 -0.14 -6.50 3.33
C ILE A 111 -0.89 -5.39 2.62
N ARG A 112 -1.99 -5.71 1.93
CA ARG A 112 -2.82 -4.73 1.21
C ARG A 112 -3.38 -3.64 2.13
N SER A 113 -3.86 -4.03 3.31
CA SER A 113 -4.36 -3.08 4.31
C SER A 113 -3.24 -2.19 4.85
N SER A 114 -2.02 -2.72 4.97
CA SER A 114 -0.84 -1.96 5.38
C SER A 114 -0.45 -0.90 4.36
N TYR A 115 -0.42 -1.27 3.07
CA TYR A 115 -0.18 -0.31 1.98
C TYR A 115 -1.23 0.81 1.99
N LYS A 116 -2.51 0.43 2.12
CA LYS A 116 -3.61 1.41 2.19
C LYS A 116 -3.51 2.32 3.42
N ALA A 117 -3.18 1.78 4.59
CA ALA A 117 -3.05 2.56 5.82
C ALA A 117 -1.86 3.53 5.78
N LEU A 118 -0.83 3.21 5.00
CA LEU A 118 0.36 4.04 4.80
C LEU A 118 0.27 4.97 3.59
N ASP A 119 -0.85 4.95 2.85
CA ASP A 119 -1.05 5.68 1.59
C ASP A 119 0.08 5.35 0.58
N LEU A 120 0.39 4.06 0.41
CA LEU A 120 1.41 3.57 -0.50
C LEU A 120 0.79 2.90 -1.74
N SER A 121 1.49 3.00 -2.85
CA SER A 121 1.21 2.34 -4.13
C SER A 121 2.48 1.70 -4.67
N THR A 122 2.33 0.81 -5.63
CA THR A 122 3.45 0.10 -6.27
C THR A 122 3.43 0.37 -7.77
N TYR A 123 4.57 0.67 -8.35
CA TYR A 123 4.78 0.58 -9.78
C TYR A 123 5.89 -0.42 -10.10
N PHE A 124 5.94 -0.86 -11.35
CA PHE A 124 6.92 -1.84 -11.81
C PHE A 124 7.87 -1.23 -12.85
N THR A 125 9.10 -1.72 -12.85
CA THR A 125 10.00 -1.58 -13.99
C THR A 125 10.25 -2.99 -14.53
N ALA A 126 10.18 -3.14 -15.84
CA ALA A 126 10.45 -4.41 -16.52
C ALA A 126 11.46 -4.18 -17.64
N GLY A 127 12.58 -4.87 -17.57
CA GLY A 127 13.66 -4.84 -18.56
C GLY A 127 14.20 -6.23 -18.81
N PRO A 128 15.12 -6.39 -19.80
CA PRO A 128 15.70 -7.68 -20.12
C PRO A 128 16.51 -8.28 -18.96
N GLU A 129 17.10 -7.44 -18.12
CA GLU A 129 17.98 -7.87 -17.03
C GLU A 129 17.26 -7.98 -15.70
N GLU A 130 16.28 -7.09 -15.43
CA GLU A 130 15.60 -7.02 -14.13
C GLU A 130 14.15 -6.63 -14.30
N THR A 131 13.28 -7.28 -13.50
CA THR A 131 11.91 -6.83 -13.23
C THR A 131 11.78 -6.53 -11.75
N ARG A 132 11.31 -5.32 -11.40
CA ARG A 132 11.28 -4.87 -10.01
C ARG A 132 10.03 -4.10 -9.68
N ALA A 133 9.53 -4.30 -8.45
CA ALA A 133 8.46 -3.51 -7.85
C ALA A 133 9.07 -2.38 -6.99
N TRP A 134 8.51 -1.19 -7.11
CA TRP A 134 8.92 0.01 -6.41
C TRP A 134 7.77 0.59 -5.62
N THR A 135 7.97 0.85 -4.34
CA THR A 135 6.96 1.43 -3.47
C THR A 135 7.06 2.95 -3.46
N ILE A 136 5.94 3.62 -3.66
CA ILE A 136 5.81 5.08 -3.69
C ILE A 136 4.59 5.53 -2.87
N PRO A 137 4.51 6.80 -2.43
CA PRO A 137 3.26 7.38 -1.97
C PRO A 137 2.17 7.34 -3.05
N THR A 138 0.91 7.09 -2.68
CA THR A 138 -0.23 6.99 -3.63
C THR A 138 -0.36 8.22 -4.52
N VAL A 139 -0.05 9.43 -4.01
CA VAL A 139 -0.01 10.66 -4.81
C VAL A 139 1.44 10.99 -5.11
N CYS A 140 1.99 10.38 -6.16
CA CYS A 140 3.38 10.54 -6.57
C CYS A 140 3.48 10.94 -8.04
N LYS A 141 4.21 12.03 -8.35
CA LYS A 141 4.49 12.42 -9.73
C LYS A 141 5.60 11.55 -10.31
N ALA A 142 5.59 11.39 -11.65
CA ALA A 142 6.56 10.57 -12.35
C ALA A 142 8.04 10.91 -12.05
N PRO A 143 8.48 12.18 -11.94
CA PRO A 143 9.86 12.50 -11.53
C PRO A 143 10.18 12.06 -10.10
N ASP A 144 9.22 12.13 -9.16
CA ASP A 144 9.41 11.70 -7.78
C ASP A 144 9.46 10.17 -7.69
N ALA A 145 8.65 9.47 -8.50
CA ALA A 145 8.74 8.03 -8.65
C ALA A 145 10.10 7.59 -9.22
N ALA A 146 10.62 8.31 -10.21
CA ALA A 146 11.95 8.07 -10.77
C ALA A 146 13.07 8.26 -9.74
N GLU A 147 12.92 9.21 -8.80
CA GLU A 147 13.86 9.45 -7.70
C GLU A 147 14.04 8.24 -6.78
N VAL A 148 12.98 7.43 -6.61
CA VAL A 148 13.03 6.21 -5.78
C VAL A 148 14.03 5.19 -6.35
N ILE A 149 14.23 5.18 -7.67
CA ILE A 149 15.26 4.37 -8.33
C ILE A 149 16.64 4.99 -8.12
N HIS A 150 16.78 6.27 -8.52
CA HIS A 150 18.01 7.02 -8.33
C HIS A 150 17.73 8.53 -8.43
N THR A 151 18.43 9.33 -7.62
CA THR A 151 18.27 10.80 -7.58
C THR A 151 18.52 11.47 -8.93
N ASP A 152 19.42 10.94 -9.75
CA ASP A 152 19.74 11.49 -11.07
C ASP A 152 18.61 11.28 -12.07
N PHE A 153 17.78 10.25 -11.92
CA PHE A 153 16.61 10.03 -12.77
C PHE A 153 15.58 11.17 -12.62
N LYS A 154 15.42 11.69 -11.41
CA LYS A 154 14.57 12.87 -11.18
C LYS A 154 15.14 14.12 -11.82
N LYS A 155 16.45 14.37 -11.63
CA LYS A 155 17.13 15.58 -12.17
C LYS A 155 17.10 15.61 -13.69
N GLY A 156 17.41 14.47 -14.32
CA GLY A 156 17.45 14.32 -15.76
C GLY A 156 16.12 13.92 -16.40
N PHE A 157 15.00 13.86 -15.65
CA PHE A 157 13.72 13.37 -16.14
C PHE A 157 13.24 14.09 -17.41
N ILE A 158 12.95 13.33 -18.46
CA ILE A 158 12.39 13.82 -19.72
C ILE A 158 10.92 13.41 -19.84
N LYS A 159 10.65 12.12 -19.81
CA LYS A 159 9.32 11.51 -19.96
C LYS A 159 9.33 10.11 -19.36
N VAL A 160 8.14 9.53 -19.21
CA VAL A 160 7.98 8.12 -18.83
C VAL A 160 7.06 7.43 -19.84
N GLU A 161 7.45 6.26 -20.28
CA GLU A 161 6.62 5.34 -21.08
C GLU A 161 5.87 4.47 -20.06
N THR A 162 4.55 4.47 -20.14
CA THR A 162 3.66 3.88 -19.13
C THR A 162 2.71 2.89 -19.75
N ILE A 163 2.60 1.70 -19.17
CA ILE A 163 1.64 0.65 -19.54
C ILE A 163 0.96 0.18 -18.25
N GLY A 164 -0.37 0.06 -18.22
CA GLY A 164 -1.04 -0.56 -17.09
C GLY A 164 -0.69 -2.04 -16.97
N TYR A 165 -0.61 -2.57 -15.76
CA TYR A 165 -0.23 -3.97 -15.49
C TYR A 165 -1.04 -4.98 -16.33
N GLU A 166 -2.37 -4.85 -16.32
CA GLU A 166 -3.25 -5.74 -17.06
C GLU A 166 -2.96 -5.71 -18.58
N ASP A 167 -2.78 -4.52 -19.15
CA ASP A 167 -2.43 -4.34 -20.56
C ASP A 167 -1.05 -4.95 -20.87
N PHE A 168 -0.09 -4.81 -19.94
CA PHE A 168 1.25 -5.38 -20.07
C PHE A 168 1.21 -6.93 -20.17
N ILE A 169 0.46 -7.56 -19.27
CA ILE A 169 0.30 -9.03 -19.24
C ILE A 169 -0.46 -9.52 -20.48
N GLN A 170 -1.60 -8.92 -20.80
CA GLN A 170 -2.43 -9.31 -21.95
C GLN A 170 -1.69 -9.14 -23.29
N CYS A 171 -0.84 -8.13 -23.39
CA CYS A 171 -0.04 -7.86 -24.57
C CYS A 171 1.30 -8.63 -24.59
N LYS A 172 1.61 -9.41 -23.56
CA LYS A 172 2.86 -10.17 -23.41
C LYS A 172 4.11 -9.28 -23.41
N GLY A 173 4.03 -8.12 -22.77
CA GLY A 173 5.15 -7.22 -22.56
C GLY A 173 5.05 -5.89 -23.33
N GLU A 174 6.13 -5.10 -23.25
CA GLU A 174 6.20 -3.73 -23.78
C GLU A 174 5.97 -3.65 -25.29
N SER A 175 6.61 -4.54 -26.08
CA SER A 175 6.48 -4.54 -27.53
C SER A 175 5.03 -4.76 -27.98
N GLY A 176 4.37 -5.80 -27.43
CA GLY A 176 2.97 -6.07 -27.76
C GLY A 176 2.02 -4.98 -27.29
N ALA A 177 2.30 -4.32 -26.16
CA ALA A 177 1.52 -3.19 -25.69
C ALA A 177 1.69 -1.97 -26.62
N ARG A 178 2.90 -1.74 -27.13
CA ARG A 178 3.20 -0.69 -28.10
C ARG A 178 2.45 -0.91 -29.41
N ASP A 179 2.50 -2.12 -29.96
CA ASP A 179 1.83 -2.48 -31.22
C ASP A 179 0.31 -2.32 -31.13
N LYS A 180 -0.26 -2.55 -29.95
CA LYS A 180 -1.70 -2.39 -29.69
C LYS A 180 -2.10 -0.97 -29.22
N GLY A 181 -1.16 -0.01 -29.20
CA GLY A 181 -1.42 1.37 -28.78
C GLY A 181 -1.74 1.53 -27.28
N LYS A 182 -1.30 0.58 -26.44
CA LYS A 182 -1.50 0.60 -24.98
C LYS A 182 -0.38 1.32 -24.23
N LEU A 183 0.76 1.52 -24.89
CA LEU A 183 1.86 2.29 -24.34
C LEU A 183 1.55 3.79 -24.44
N ARG A 184 1.55 4.47 -23.31
CA ARG A 184 1.33 5.91 -23.19
C ARG A 184 2.66 6.60 -22.92
N ILE A 185 2.80 7.83 -23.39
CA ILE A 185 3.95 8.69 -23.09
C ILE A 185 3.45 9.80 -22.18
N GLU A 186 4.00 9.88 -20.98
CA GLU A 186 3.56 10.80 -19.94
C GLU A 186 4.69 11.77 -19.54
N GLY A 187 4.30 12.97 -19.12
CA GLY A 187 5.21 14.03 -18.73
C GLY A 187 5.42 14.14 -17.21
N LYS A 188 6.03 15.27 -16.80
CA LYS A 188 6.41 15.54 -15.39
C LYS A 188 5.23 15.61 -14.43
N ASP A 189 4.03 15.95 -14.90
CA ASP A 189 2.85 16.09 -14.05
C ASP A 189 2.01 14.84 -13.95
N TYR A 190 2.43 13.75 -14.60
CA TYR A 190 1.75 12.47 -14.52
C TYR A 190 1.78 11.94 -13.08
N LEU A 191 0.60 11.62 -12.56
CA LEU A 191 0.46 10.91 -11.28
C LEU A 191 0.50 9.41 -11.55
N VAL A 192 1.54 8.77 -11.02
CA VAL A 192 1.74 7.32 -11.17
C VAL A 192 0.59 6.57 -10.49
N LYS A 193 0.02 5.60 -11.19
CA LYS A 193 -1.05 4.75 -10.68
C LYS A 193 -0.49 3.44 -10.15
N ASP A 194 -1.20 2.86 -9.20
CA ASP A 194 -0.88 1.52 -8.70
C ASP A 194 -0.93 0.50 -9.83
N GLY A 195 0.11 -0.32 -9.96
CA GLY A 195 0.25 -1.31 -11.02
C GLY A 195 0.77 -0.78 -12.36
N ASP A 196 1.14 0.49 -12.49
CA ASP A 196 1.79 0.97 -13.72
C ASP A 196 3.14 0.29 -13.94
N VAL A 197 3.40 -0.14 -15.17
CA VAL A 197 4.73 -0.58 -15.64
C VAL A 197 5.39 0.61 -16.32
N LEU A 198 6.50 1.09 -15.77
CA LEU A 198 7.13 2.36 -16.12
C LEU A 198 8.52 2.16 -16.71
N HIS A 199 8.79 2.90 -17.80
CA HIS A 199 10.12 3.01 -18.37
C HIS A 199 10.52 4.49 -18.45
N PHE A 200 11.38 4.93 -17.54
CA PHE A 200 11.81 6.30 -17.45
C PHE A 200 12.86 6.64 -18.51
N ARG A 201 12.68 7.78 -19.17
CA ARG A 201 13.66 8.39 -20.08
C ARG A 201 14.23 9.65 -19.43
N PHE A 202 15.54 9.67 -19.25
CA PHE A 202 16.25 10.75 -18.58
C PHE A 202 17.58 11.05 -19.30
N ASN A 203 18.09 12.28 -19.11
CA ASN A 203 19.45 12.66 -19.50
C ASN A 203 20.38 12.48 -18.30
N THR A 204 21.55 11.92 -18.56
CA THR A 204 22.68 11.84 -17.62
C THR A 204 23.48 13.13 -17.64
#